data_aea8cd357a72fe86de8fe087fbaf717e
#
_entry.id   aea8cd357a72fe86de8fe087fbaf717e
#
_cell.length_a   1.000
_cell.length_b   1.000
_cell.length_c   1.000
_cell.angle_alpha   90.00
_cell.angle_beta   90.00
_cell.angle_gamma   90.00
#
_symmetry.space_group_name_H-M   'P 1'
#
loop_
_entity.id
_entity.type
_entity.pdbx_description
1 polymer ?
#
loop_
_entity_poly.entity_id
_entity_poly.type
_entity_poly.pdbx_seq_one_letter_code
_entity_poly.pdbx_strand_id
1 'polypeptide(L)'
;LGDSYLSGPQQLFKRFTFLLSEAGAAREQAKKESLLRGAVRELEKLRTLVRRGSAYLTERLEAKAGEPDANPLYDALGGVRKKEELEALGLTLAETALLQLAFEVRYDEAKREFLDLGHWISLSDGTLYREMNFRPLSAKNYIAEKDSSDRRLRAERFPYYPAFPGEAARIRLEDATAEQPEAADFARIIGFAAPIAQAVKQAAKALQSVLAEDKAPALLQLSDVAVKEDAVYLRDAAGSLL
;
A
#
# COMPACT_ATOMS: atom_id res chain seq x y z
N LEU A 1 -1.22 7.30 24.27
CA LEU A 1 -1.07 7.48 22.79
C LEU A 1 -2.39 7.92 22.16
N GLY A 2 -3.53 7.29 22.53
CA GLY A 2 -4.84 7.70 22.03
C GLY A 2 -5.21 9.14 22.38
N ASP A 3 -4.96 9.55 23.60
CA ASP A 3 -5.23 10.90 24.09
C ASP A 3 -4.34 11.99 23.45
N SER A 4 -3.27 11.56 22.79
CA SER A 4 -2.33 12.46 22.09
C SER A 4 -2.53 12.46 20.57
N TYR A 5 -3.64 11.91 20.10
CA TYR A 5 -3.95 11.78 18.64
C TYR A 5 -2.88 11.04 17.82
N LEU A 6 -1.98 10.30 18.46
CA LEU A 6 -0.95 9.49 17.80
C LEU A 6 -1.49 8.09 17.49
N SER A 7 -2.49 8.02 16.59
CA SER A 7 -3.16 6.76 16.26
C SER A 7 -2.24 5.76 15.54
N GLY A 8 -1.27 6.22 14.77
CA GLY A 8 -0.32 5.35 14.07
C GLY A 8 0.53 4.49 15.03
N PRO A 9 1.30 5.07 15.95
CA PRO A 9 2.02 4.30 16.96
C PRO A 9 1.11 3.40 17.81
N GLN A 10 -0.10 3.87 18.14
CA GLN A 10 -1.07 3.06 18.88
C GLN A 10 -1.49 1.80 18.10
N GLN A 11 -1.72 1.91 16.80
CA GLN A 11 -2.09 0.79 15.94
C GLN A 11 -0.96 -0.24 15.84
N LEU A 12 0.28 0.21 15.63
CA LEU A 12 1.45 -0.68 15.62
C LEU A 12 1.62 -1.43 16.95
N PHE A 13 1.43 -0.73 18.07
CA PHE A 13 1.51 -1.37 19.40
C PHE A 13 0.38 -2.38 19.62
N LYS A 14 -0.85 -2.08 19.23
CA LYS A 14 -1.97 -3.03 19.29
C LYS A 14 -1.69 -4.29 18.47
N ARG A 15 -1.15 -4.12 17.26
CA ARG A 15 -0.82 -5.24 16.38
C ARG A 15 0.31 -6.09 16.94
N PHE A 16 1.35 -5.46 17.49
CA PHE A 16 2.42 -6.14 18.21
C PHE A 16 1.91 -7.01 19.36
N THR A 17 1.08 -6.43 20.24
CA THR A 17 0.52 -7.17 21.40
C THR A 17 -0.42 -8.28 20.98
N PHE A 18 -1.22 -8.08 19.94
CA PHE A 18 -2.07 -9.12 19.36
C PHE A 18 -1.23 -10.31 18.86
N LEU A 19 -0.19 -10.07 18.07
CA LEU A 19 0.69 -11.13 17.54
C LEU A 19 1.41 -11.91 18.66
N LEU A 20 1.81 -11.24 19.74
CA LEU A 20 2.39 -11.92 20.91
C LEU A 20 1.37 -12.81 21.62
N SER A 21 0.13 -12.34 21.78
CA SER A 21 -0.95 -13.13 22.37
C SER A 21 -1.25 -14.38 21.56
N GLU A 22 -1.37 -14.24 20.23
CA GLU A 22 -1.60 -15.35 19.31
C GLU A 22 -0.42 -16.35 19.30
N ALA A 23 0.82 -15.85 19.36
CA ALA A 23 2.00 -16.70 19.47
C ALA A 23 2.03 -17.53 20.78
N GLY A 24 1.55 -16.93 21.88
CA GLY A 24 1.39 -17.63 23.16
C GLY A 24 0.33 -18.73 23.12
N ALA A 25 -0.73 -18.55 22.33
CA ALA A 25 -1.83 -19.51 22.16
C ALA A 25 -1.54 -20.59 21.09
N ALA A 26 -0.58 -20.34 20.19
CA ALA A 26 -0.27 -21.23 19.08
C ALA A 26 0.32 -22.57 19.55
N ARG A 27 -0.28 -23.68 19.10
CA ARG A 27 0.20 -25.04 19.42
C ARG A 27 1.26 -25.54 18.42
N GLU A 28 1.20 -25.05 17.19
CA GLU A 28 2.11 -25.43 16.13
C GLU A 28 3.35 -24.52 16.14
N GLN A 29 4.53 -25.14 16.19
CA GLN A 29 5.81 -24.41 16.31
C GLN A 29 6.05 -23.47 15.11
N ALA A 30 5.76 -23.90 13.89
CA ALA A 30 5.93 -23.10 12.69
C ALA A 30 5.02 -21.84 12.71
N LYS A 31 3.78 -21.99 13.16
CA LYS A 31 2.84 -20.86 13.34
C LYS A 31 3.33 -19.90 14.41
N LYS A 32 3.80 -20.43 15.56
CA LYS A 32 4.36 -19.62 16.66
C LYS A 32 5.55 -18.79 16.18
N GLU A 33 6.49 -19.38 15.47
CA GLU A 33 7.66 -18.69 14.93
C GLU A 33 7.27 -17.61 13.91
N SER A 34 6.29 -17.89 13.05
CA SER A 34 5.77 -16.91 12.10
C SER A 34 5.17 -15.69 12.79
N LEU A 35 4.34 -15.92 13.83
CA LEU A 35 3.73 -14.86 14.63
C LEU A 35 4.77 -14.02 15.38
N LEU A 36 5.80 -14.68 15.96
CA LEU A 36 6.88 -13.98 16.64
C LEU A 36 7.70 -13.13 15.66
N ARG A 37 8.02 -13.64 14.45
CA ARG A 37 8.65 -12.81 13.41
C ARG A 37 7.80 -11.61 13.03
N GLY A 38 6.49 -11.78 12.91
CA GLY A 38 5.56 -10.68 12.71
C GLY A 38 5.60 -9.65 13.85
N ALA A 39 5.59 -10.12 15.11
CA ALA A 39 5.67 -9.24 16.28
C ALA A 39 6.98 -8.43 16.32
N VAL A 40 8.12 -9.06 16.03
CA VAL A 40 9.42 -8.34 15.95
C VAL A 40 9.36 -7.25 14.88
N ARG A 41 8.78 -7.53 13.72
CA ARG A 41 8.63 -6.55 12.64
C ARG A 41 7.77 -5.35 13.04
N GLU A 42 6.63 -5.59 13.71
CA GLU A 42 5.80 -4.49 14.21
C GLU A 42 6.53 -3.65 15.28
N LEU A 43 7.34 -4.27 16.12
CA LEU A 43 8.18 -3.57 17.10
C LEU A 43 9.26 -2.71 16.43
N GLU A 44 9.89 -3.21 15.37
CA GLU A 44 10.87 -2.45 14.58
C GLU A 44 10.22 -1.25 13.87
N LYS A 45 9.01 -1.43 13.30
CA LYS A 45 8.20 -0.35 12.75
C LYS A 45 7.89 0.70 13.80
N LEU A 46 7.40 0.27 14.97
CA LEU A 46 7.08 1.16 16.09
C LEU A 46 8.31 1.97 16.55
N ARG A 47 9.44 1.29 16.79
CA ARG A 47 10.70 1.96 17.17
C ARG A 47 11.14 2.99 16.13
N THR A 48 11.07 2.62 14.85
CA THR A 48 11.47 3.50 13.75
C THR A 48 10.53 4.70 13.64
N LEU A 49 9.23 4.47 13.76
CA LEU A 49 8.22 5.53 13.72
C LEU A 49 8.38 6.50 14.90
N VAL A 50 8.59 5.99 16.11
CA VAL A 50 8.81 6.84 17.30
C VAL A 50 10.06 7.71 17.11
N ARG A 51 11.19 7.12 16.70
CA ARG A 51 12.43 7.87 16.49
C ARG A 51 12.31 8.94 15.42
N ARG A 52 11.82 8.57 14.22
CA ARG A 52 11.68 9.51 13.10
C ARG A 52 10.56 10.51 13.35
N GLY A 53 9.47 10.05 13.95
CA GLY A 53 8.32 10.89 14.29
C GLY A 53 8.65 11.92 15.36
N SER A 54 9.44 11.56 16.39
CA SER A 54 9.90 12.55 17.38
C SER A 54 10.74 13.64 16.74
N ALA A 55 11.70 13.30 15.90
CA ALA A 55 12.51 14.28 15.18
C ALA A 55 11.64 15.20 14.31
N TYR A 56 10.74 14.60 13.50
CA TYR A 56 9.80 15.33 12.65
C TYR A 56 8.91 16.29 13.45
N LEU A 57 8.35 15.86 14.59
CA LEU A 57 7.47 16.70 15.42
C LEU A 57 8.27 17.81 16.11
N THR A 58 9.51 17.56 16.56
CA THR A 58 10.38 18.58 17.13
C THR A 58 10.66 19.68 16.11
N GLU A 59 11.06 19.32 14.89
CA GLU A 59 11.32 20.25 13.80
C GLU A 59 10.09 21.12 13.49
N ARG A 60 8.91 20.51 13.45
CA ARG A 60 7.66 21.23 13.19
C ARG A 60 7.27 22.18 14.33
N LEU A 61 7.51 21.77 15.58
CA LEU A 61 7.27 22.63 16.76
C LEU A 61 8.20 23.85 16.76
N GLU A 62 9.48 23.65 16.44
CA GLU A 62 10.45 24.76 16.33
C GLU A 62 10.08 25.72 15.19
N ALA A 63 9.63 25.19 14.07
CA ALA A 63 9.14 25.98 12.93
C ALA A 63 7.73 26.58 13.15
N LYS A 64 7.03 26.25 14.25
CA LYS A 64 5.62 26.60 14.51
C LYS A 64 4.68 26.22 13.36
N ALA A 65 4.98 25.09 12.67
CA ALA A 65 4.22 24.61 11.53
C ALA A 65 3.03 23.77 12.00
N GLY A 66 1.83 24.37 12.01
CA GLY A 66 0.57 23.69 12.39
C GLY A 66 -0.10 22.95 11.25
N GLU A 67 0.08 23.42 10.01
CA GLU A 67 -0.61 22.88 8.84
C GLU A 67 -0.01 21.56 8.35
N PRO A 68 -0.81 20.66 7.73
CA PRO A 68 -0.29 19.45 7.09
C PRO A 68 0.80 19.76 6.06
N ASP A 69 1.76 18.85 5.91
CA ASP A 69 2.82 18.93 4.90
C ASP A 69 2.84 17.67 4.02
N ALA A 70 3.73 17.61 3.02
CA ALA A 70 3.88 16.48 2.12
C ALA A 70 4.74 15.32 2.71
N ASN A 71 5.10 15.35 4.01
CA ASN A 71 5.89 14.30 4.62
C ASN A 71 5.01 13.09 5.00
N PRO A 72 5.33 11.85 4.56
CA PRO A 72 4.55 10.66 4.89
C PRO A 72 4.51 10.34 6.39
N LEU A 73 5.43 10.89 7.20
CA LEU A 73 5.38 10.74 8.65
C LEU A 73 4.14 11.37 9.28
N TYR A 74 3.55 12.40 8.65
CA TYR A 74 2.32 13.01 9.14
C TYR A 74 1.18 11.97 9.23
N ASP A 75 0.93 11.23 8.14
CA ASP A 75 -0.09 10.16 8.12
C ASP A 75 0.32 8.97 9.00
N ALA A 76 1.60 8.58 8.95
CA ALA A 76 2.11 7.46 9.74
C ALA A 76 1.99 7.68 11.26
N LEU A 77 2.02 8.94 11.72
CA LEU A 77 1.78 9.30 13.12
C LEU A 77 0.29 9.36 13.47
N GLY A 78 -0.59 9.43 12.48
CA GLY A 78 -2.04 9.49 12.68
C GLY A 78 -2.68 10.81 12.24
N GLY A 79 -1.92 11.69 11.59
CA GLY A 79 -2.48 12.86 10.92
C GLY A 79 -3.45 12.46 9.82
N VAL A 80 -4.46 13.26 9.61
CA VAL A 80 -5.46 13.05 8.55
C VAL A 80 -5.45 14.27 7.64
N ARG A 81 -5.26 14.02 6.33
CA ARG A 81 -5.34 15.06 5.31
C ARG A 81 -6.70 15.03 4.62
N LYS A 82 -7.29 16.20 4.47
CA LYS A 82 -8.47 16.37 3.64
C LYS A 82 -8.08 16.45 2.16
N LYS A 83 -9.04 16.32 1.27
CA LYS A 83 -8.84 16.41 -0.18
C LYS A 83 -8.22 17.76 -0.56
N GLU A 84 -8.77 18.84 -0.03
CA GLU A 84 -8.34 20.22 -0.30
C GLU A 84 -6.89 20.47 0.16
N GLU A 85 -6.46 19.82 1.25
CA GLU A 85 -5.09 19.92 1.75
C GLU A 85 -4.10 19.17 0.83
N LEU A 86 -4.49 18.01 0.30
CA LEU A 86 -3.69 17.29 -0.69
C LEU A 86 -3.52 18.12 -1.97
N GLU A 87 -4.59 18.75 -2.44
CA GLU A 87 -4.59 19.64 -3.61
C GLU A 87 -3.71 20.88 -3.38
N ALA A 88 -3.83 21.52 -2.22
CA ALA A 88 -3.01 22.67 -1.84
C ALA A 88 -1.51 22.34 -1.75
N LEU A 89 -1.17 21.11 -1.36
CA LEU A 89 0.20 20.60 -1.34
C LEU A 89 0.71 20.15 -2.72
N GLY A 90 -0.09 20.26 -3.79
CA GLY A 90 0.26 19.78 -5.12
C GLY A 90 0.32 18.24 -5.25
N LEU A 91 -0.27 17.52 -4.29
CA LEU A 91 -0.32 16.06 -4.27
C LEU A 91 -1.50 15.55 -5.11
N THR A 92 -1.46 15.86 -6.39
CA THR A 92 -2.50 15.50 -7.36
C THR A 92 -1.89 15.00 -8.66
N LEU A 93 -2.52 14.00 -9.25
CA LEU A 93 -2.29 13.60 -10.64
C LEU A 93 -3.29 14.35 -11.50
N ALA A 94 -2.82 15.07 -12.49
CA ALA A 94 -3.66 15.78 -13.46
C ALA A 94 -3.69 15.03 -14.81
N GLU A 95 -4.78 15.17 -15.54
CA GLU A 95 -4.95 14.75 -16.94
C GLU A 95 -4.52 13.31 -17.25
N THR A 96 -4.70 12.39 -16.30
CA THR A 96 -4.39 10.97 -16.52
C THR A 96 -5.63 10.10 -16.42
N ALA A 97 -5.49 8.86 -16.86
CA ALA A 97 -6.43 7.79 -16.59
C ALA A 97 -5.74 6.65 -15.82
N LEU A 98 -6.53 5.95 -15.04
CA LEU A 98 -6.09 4.83 -14.21
C LEU A 98 -6.79 3.54 -14.65
N LEU A 99 -6.06 2.43 -14.62
CA LEU A 99 -6.62 1.08 -14.75
C LEU A 99 -6.28 0.25 -13.51
N GLN A 100 -7.25 -0.55 -13.06
CA GLN A 100 -7.01 -1.48 -11.97
C GLN A 100 -6.28 -2.72 -12.48
N LEU A 101 -5.15 -3.05 -11.87
CA LEU A 101 -4.35 -4.23 -12.22
C LEU A 101 -4.71 -5.43 -11.35
N ALA A 102 -5.07 -5.18 -10.09
CA ALA A 102 -5.44 -6.21 -9.14
C ALA A 102 -6.34 -5.64 -8.06
N PHE A 103 -7.16 -6.51 -7.47
CA PHE A 103 -8.00 -6.19 -6.33
C PHE A 103 -7.94 -7.34 -5.34
N GLU A 104 -7.78 -7.03 -4.05
CA GLU A 104 -7.78 -8.03 -3.00
C GLU A 104 -8.58 -7.55 -1.78
N VAL A 105 -9.19 -8.48 -1.10
CA VAL A 105 -9.86 -8.24 0.18
C VAL A 105 -9.07 -8.93 1.27
N ARG A 106 -8.53 -8.16 2.21
CA ARG A 106 -7.78 -8.66 3.37
C ARG A 106 -8.61 -8.46 4.64
N TYR A 107 -8.51 -9.40 5.56
CA TYR A 107 -9.06 -9.23 6.89
C TYR A 107 -7.95 -8.93 7.90
N ASP A 108 -8.06 -7.81 8.61
CA ASP A 108 -7.16 -7.46 9.72
C ASP A 108 -7.77 -7.97 11.03
N GLU A 109 -7.23 -9.07 11.53
CA GLU A 109 -7.71 -9.71 12.78
C GLU A 109 -7.51 -8.81 13.99
N ALA A 110 -6.43 -8.02 14.04
CA ALA A 110 -6.13 -7.13 15.16
C ALA A 110 -7.11 -5.96 15.27
N LYS A 111 -7.63 -5.49 14.14
CA LYS A 111 -8.61 -4.41 14.06
C LYS A 111 -10.05 -4.89 13.87
N ARG A 112 -10.23 -6.16 13.48
CA ARG A 112 -11.52 -6.77 13.14
C ARG A 112 -12.24 -6.01 12.01
N GLU A 113 -11.49 -5.63 11.00
CA GLU A 113 -11.98 -4.93 9.82
C GLU A 113 -11.46 -5.57 8.53
N PHE A 114 -12.20 -5.39 7.44
CA PHE A 114 -11.73 -5.71 6.10
C PHE A 114 -11.02 -4.51 5.50
N LEU A 115 -9.96 -4.78 4.74
CA LEU A 115 -9.28 -3.85 3.88
C LEU A 115 -9.48 -4.29 2.44
N ASP A 116 -10.20 -3.47 1.68
CA ASP A 116 -10.31 -3.61 0.22
C ASP A 116 -9.17 -2.82 -0.39
N LEU A 117 -8.32 -3.53 -1.12
CA LEU A 117 -7.09 -2.98 -1.69
C LEU A 117 -7.11 -3.12 -3.21
N GLY A 118 -7.27 -1.98 -3.90
CA GLY A 118 -7.14 -1.88 -5.34
C GLY A 118 -5.73 -1.43 -5.73
N HIS A 119 -5.09 -2.12 -6.68
CA HIS A 119 -3.82 -1.72 -7.28
C HIS A 119 -4.09 -1.11 -8.65
N TRP A 120 -3.75 0.16 -8.80
CA TRP A 120 -4.03 0.96 -9.97
C TRP A 120 -2.74 1.39 -10.67
N ILE A 121 -2.78 1.49 -11.99
CA ILE A 121 -1.67 2.00 -12.79
C ILE A 121 -2.09 3.28 -13.51
N SER A 122 -1.24 4.28 -13.47
CA SER A 122 -1.37 5.49 -14.29
C SER A 122 -0.99 5.18 -15.74
N LEU A 123 -1.88 5.50 -16.67
CA LEU A 123 -1.65 5.31 -18.11
C LEU A 123 -0.71 6.37 -18.71
N SER A 124 -0.38 7.43 -17.95
CA SER A 124 0.56 8.44 -18.42
C SER A 124 2.03 8.04 -18.26
N ASP A 125 2.36 7.38 -17.14
CA ASP A 125 3.76 7.15 -16.74
C ASP A 125 4.05 5.76 -16.14
N GLY A 126 3.02 4.90 -16.01
CA GLY A 126 3.16 3.57 -15.44
C GLY A 126 3.33 3.54 -13.93
N THR A 127 3.17 4.66 -13.24
CA THR A 127 3.26 4.71 -11.77
C THR A 127 2.13 3.90 -11.13
N LEU A 128 2.49 3.08 -10.14
CA LEU A 128 1.54 2.26 -9.40
C LEU A 128 0.99 3.02 -8.19
N TYR A 129 -0.32 2.97 -8.03
CA TYR A 129 -1.07 3.53 -6.92
C TYR A 129 -1.88 2.45 -6.23
N ARG A 130 -2.31 2.72 -4.99
CA ARG A 130 -3.23 1.85 -4.25
C ARG A 130 -4.44 2.63 -3.75
N GLU A 131 -5.59 2.07 -3.93
CA GLU A 131 -6.81 2.47 -3.27
C GLU A 131 -7.00 1.61 -2.02
N MET A 132 -7.41 2.21 -0.90
CA MET A 132 -7.58 1.50 0.37
C MET A 132 -8.90 1.92 1.00
N ASN A 133 -9.83 0.95 1.12
CA ASN A 133 -11.11 1.14 1.77
C ASN A 133 -11.22 0.21 2.98
N PHE A 134 -11.48 0.78 4.15
CA PHE A 134 -11.63 0.04 5.38
C PHE A 134 -13.11 -0.20 5.66
N ARG A 135 -13.49 -1.45 5.89
CA ARG A 135 -14.87 -1.86 6.17
C ARG A 135 -14.97 -2.57 7.52
N PRO A 136 -15.93 -2.21 8.37
CA PRO A 136 -16.17 -2.96 9.60
C PRO A 136 -16.66 -4.39 9.29
N LEU A 137 -16.50 -5.30 10.26
CA LEU A 137 -16.92 -6.70 10.11
C LEU A 137 -18.41 -6.86 9.73
N SER A 138 -19.26 -5.94 10.15
CA SER A 138 -20.69 -5.90 9.79
C SER A 138 -20.92 -5.72 8.28
N ALA A 139 -19.97 -5.16 7.56
CA ALA A 139 -20.04 -4.90 6.12
C ALA A 139 -19.34 -5.98 5.26
N LYS A 140 -19.03 -7.15 5.80
CA LYS A 140 -18.26 -8.21 5.13
C LYS A 140 -18.82 -8.67 3.77
N ASN A 141 -20.14 -8.59 3.58
CA ASN A 141 -20.82 -9.11 2.40
C ASN A 141 -20.96 -8.08 1.26
N TYR A 142 -20.52 -6.83 1.45
CA TYR A 142 -20.76 -5.77 0.47
C TYR A 142 -19.73 -5.73 -0.67
N ILE A 143 -18.50 -6.23 -0.44
CA ILE A 143 -17.44 -6.26 -1.45
C ILE A 143 -16.73 -7.62 -1.40
N ALA A 144 -16.45 -8.20 -2.56
CA ALA A 144 -15.71 -9.45 -2.72
C ALA A 144 -14.57 -9.25 -3.74
N GLU A 145 -13.57 -10.14 -3.74
CA GLU A 145 -12.42 -10.07 -4.67
C GLU A 145 -12.84 -10.08 -6.15
N LYS A 146 -13.96 -10.73 -6.49
CA LYS A 146 -14.55 -10.71 -7.83
C LYS A 146 -15.11 -9.35 -8.26
N ASP A 147 -15.25 -8.41 -7.34
CA ASP A 147 -15.79 -7.08 -7.60
C ASP A 147 -14.69 -6.10 -8.08
N SER A 148 -13.59 -6.63 -8.61
CA SER A 148 -12.53 -5.83 -9.25
C SER A 148 -13.09 -5.02 -10.43
N SER A 149 -12.54 -3.83 -10.64
CA SER A 149 -12.96 -2.95 -11.72
C SER A 149 -12.25 -3.30 -13.03
N ASP A 150 -13.01 -3.47 -14.10
CA ASP A 150 -12.55 -3.59 -15.47
C ASP A 150 -12.58 -2.25 -16.23
N ARG A 151 -12.85 -1.16 -15.52
CA ARG A 151 -13.04 0.17 -16.10
C ARG A 151 -11.78 1.01 -16.06
N ARG A 152 -11.61 1.84 -17.08
CA ARG A 152 -10.68 2.97 -17.06
C ARG A 152 -11.30 4.10 -16.26
N LEU A 153 -10.64 4.54 -15.20
CA LEU A 153 -11.07 5.69 -14.42
C LEU A 153 -10.40 6.96 -14.91
N ARG A 154 -11.18 8.00 -15.13
CA ARG A 154 -10.71 9.31 -15.53
C ARG A 154 -11.26 10.38 -14.60
N ALA A 155 -10.41 11.30 -14.19
CA ALA A 155 -10.79 12.51 -13.46
C ALA A 155 -9.92 13.68 -13.91
N GLU A 156 -10.37 14.89 -13.67
CA GLU A 156 -9.57 16.10 -13.87
C GLU A 156 -8.32 16.05 -12.98
N ARG A 157 -8.49 15.58 -11.74
CA ARG A 157 -7.41 15.41 -10.75
C ARG A 157 -7.66 14.20 -9.88
N PHE A 158 -6.61 13.46 -9.56
CA PHE A 158 -6.61 12.38 -8.57
C PHE A 158 -5.71 12.77 -7.39
N PRO A 159 -6.28 13.18 -6.25
CA PRO A 159 -5.49 13.42 -5.04
C PRO A 159 -4.86 12.13 -4.53
N TYR A 160 -3.61 12.22 -4.07
CA TYR A 160 -2.91 11.07 -3.49
C TYR A 160 -2.18 11.47 -2.20
N TYR A 161 -1.99 10.50 -1.32
CA TYR A 161 -1.25 10.68 -0.07
C TYR A 161 0.23 10.44 -0.30
N PRO A 162 1.12 11.21 0.35
CA PRO A 162 2.55 10.95 0.29
C PRO A 162 2.86 9.53 0.77
N ALA A 163 3.82 8.88 0.13
CA ALA A 163 4.27 7.53 0.47
C ALA A 163 5.76 7.53 0.83
N PHE A 164 6.20 6.53 1.60
CA PHE A 164 7.63 6.32 1.80
C PHE A 164 8.28 5.91 0.48
N PRO A 165 9.59 6.19 0.30
CA PRO A 165 10.28 5.88 -0.95
C PRO A 165 10.08 4.42 -1.38
N GLY A 166 9.57 4.23 -2.59
CA GLY A 166 9.33 2.92 -3.19
C GLY A 166 7.97 2.28 -2.90
N GLU A 167 7.15 2.87 -2.04
CA GLU A 167 5.76 2.45 -1.88
C GLU A 167 4.87 3.00 -2.98
N ALA A 168 3.83 2.22 -3.33
CA ALA A 168 2.72 2.75 -4.12
C ALA A 168 1.91 3.74 -3.26
N ALA A 169 1.79 4.97 -3.71
CA ALA A 169 1.05 6.01 -2.99
C ALA A 169 -0.45 5.65 -2.93
N ARG A 170 -1.09 5.96 -1.80
CA ARG A 170 -2.55 5.81 -1.69
C ARG A 170 -3.23 6.92 -2.48
N ILE A 171 -4.16 6.54 -3.38
CA ILE A 171 -4.91 7.46 -4.24
C ILE A 171 -6.38 7.53 -3.81
N ARG A 172 -7.01 8.68 -4.09
CA ARG A 172 -8.46 8.88 -3.94
C ARG A 172 -9.12 8.91 -5.32
N LEU A 173 -10.22 8.14 -5.46
CA LEU A 173 -10.91 7.93 -6.73
C LEU A 173 -12.34 8.49 -6.76
N GLU A 174 -12.74 9.28 -5.76
CA GLU A 174 -14.15 9.70 -5.53
C GLU A 174 -14.67 10.52 -6.66
N ASP A 175 -14.12 11.22 -7.46
CA ASP A 175 -14.71 12.02 -8.53
C ASP A 175 -14.40 11.46 -9.93
N ALA A 176 -14.01 10.18 -10.00
CA ALA A 176 -13.65 9.57 -11.26
C ALA A 176 -14.87 9.13 -12.07
N THR A 177 -14.84 9.39 -13.36
CA THR A 177 -15.74 8.78 -14.34
C THR A 177 -15.18 7.47 -14.85
N ALA A 178 -16.06 6.46 -14.94
CA ALA A 178 -15.70 5.15 -15.43
C ALA A 178 -15.99 5.05 -16.96
N GLU A 179 -14.96 4.71 -17.72
CA GLU A 179 -15.02 4.52 -19.16
C GLU A 179 -14.62 3.09 -19.54
N GLN A 180 -14.93 2.66 -20.76
CA GLN A 180 -14.39 1.40 -21.26
C GLN A 180 -12.91 1.58 -21.61
N PRO A 181 -12.04 0.64 -21.19
CA PRO A 181 -10.64 0.67 -21.62
C PRO A 181 -10.51 0.35 -23.11
N GLU A 182 -9.49 0.91 -23.72
CA GLU A 182 -9.16 0.71 -25.12
C GLU A 182 -7.98 -0.25 -25.29
N ALA A 183 -7.83 -0.89 -26.44
CA ALA A 183 -6.69 -1.75 -26.74
C ALA A 183 -5.33 -1.01 -26.56
N ALA A 184 -5.31 0.29 -26.84
CA ALA A 184 -4.15 1.14 -26.66
C ALA A 184 -3.74 1.29 -25.19
N ASP A 185 -4.69 1.24 -24.24
CA ASP A 185 -4.41 1.32 -22.83
C ASP A 185 -3.64 0.09 -22.35
N PHE A 186 -4.05 -1.10 -22.78
CA PHE A 186 -3.33 -2.35 -22.48
C PHE A 186 -1.95 -2.39 -23.11
N ALA A 187 -1.79 -1.89 -24.34
CA ALA A 187 -0.49 -1.78 -24.98
C ALA A 187 0.47 -0.87 -24.19
N ARG A 188 -0.03 0.24 -23.62
CA ARG A 188 0.74 1.12 -22.74
C ARG A 188 1.17 0.40 -21.47
N ILE A 189 0.25 -0.33 -20.82
CA ILE A 189 0.55 -1.09 -19.59
C ILE A 189 1.66 -2.12 -19.87
N ILE A 190 1.58 -2.85 -20.96
CA ILE A 190 2.62 -3.80 -21.37
C ILE A 190 3.97 -3.10 -21.55
N GLY A 191 3.96 -1.87 -22.11
CA GLY A 191 5.17 -1.06 -22.29
C GLY A 191 5.83 -0.62 -20.98
N PHE A 192 5.10 -0.55 -19.87
CA PHE A 192 5.63 -0.23 -18.54
C PHE A 192 6.17 -1.46 -17.78
N ALA A 193 5.87 -2.68 -18.25
CA ALA A 193 6.28 -3.90 -17.57
C ALA A 193 7.80 -4.08 -17.64
N ALA A 194 8.39 -4.52 -16.54
CA ALA A 194 9.83 -4.71 -16.40
C ALA A 194 10.21 -6.19 -16.42
N PRO A 195 11.40 -6.55 -16.92
CA PRO A 195 11.97 -7.88 -16.73
C PRO A 195 12.09 -8.23 -15.24
N ILE A 196 12.02 -9.51 -14.90
CA ILE A 196 12.02 -10.00 -13.50
C ILE A 196 13.19 -9.44 -12.70
N ALA A 197 14.41 -9.49 -13.22
CA ALA A 197 15.61 -9.00 -12.52
C ALA A 197 15.52 -7.51 -12.16
N GLN A 198 14.96 -6.68 -13.05
CA GLN A 198 14.75 -5.26 -12.81
C GLN A 198 13.65 -5.02 -11.78
N ALA A 199 12.52 -5.73 -11.90
CA ALA A 199 11.40 -5.61 -10.98
C ALA A 199 11.78 -6.04 -9.56
N VAL A 200 12.52 -7.15 -9.39
CA VAL A 200 13.05 -7.61 -8.09
C VAL A 200 13.99 -6.56 -7.47
N LYS A 201 14.86 -5.93 -8.28
CA LYS A 201 15.74 -4.85 -7.80
C LYS A 201 14.95 -3.63 -7.34
N GLN A 202 13.89 -3.25 -8.06
CA GLN A 202 13.01 -2.13 -7.68
C GLN A 202 12.22 -2.47 -6.41
N ALA A 203 11.64 -3.68 -6.32
CA ALA A 203 10.94 -4.14 -5.14
C ALA A 203 11.86 -4.20 -3.91
N ALA A 204 13.08 -4.73 -4.04
CA ALA A 204 14.07 -4.75 -2.97
C ALA A 204 14.41 -3.36 -2.45
N LYS A 205 14.49 -2.35 -3.34
CA LYS A 205 14.69 -0.95 -2.95
C LYS A 205 13.48 -0.39 -2.19
N ALA A 206 12.26 -0.71 -2.64
CA ALA A 206 11.03 -0.30 -1.97
C ALA A 206 10.92 -0.89 -0.56
N LEU A 207 11.31 -2.16 -0.38
CA LEU A 207 11.26 -2.89 0.89
C LEU A 207 12.41 -2.51 1.87
N GLN A 208 13.31 -1.60 1.52
CA GLN A 208 14.36 -1.12 2.43
C GLN A 208 13.82 -0.23 3.55
N SER A 209 12.68 0.42 3.35
CA SER A 209 12.06 1.24 4.40
C SER A 209 11.36 0.35 5.42
N VAL A 210 11.80 0.39 6.67
CA VAL A 210 11.15 -0.35 7.78
C VAL A 210 9.69 0.07 7.96
N LEU A 211 9.33 1.32 7.62
CA LEU A 211 7.97 1.83 7.73
C LEU A 211 7.10 1.47 6.52
N ALA A 212 7.70 1.01 5.43
CA ALA A 212 6.98 0.56 4.25
C ALA A 212 6.21 -0.75 4.52
N GLU A 213 5.28 -1.06 3.64
CA GLU A 213 4.61 -2.36 3.65
C GLU A 213 5.59 -3.50 3.35
N ASP A 214 5.21 -4.71 3.77
CA ASP A 214 6.05 -5.91 3.57
C ASP A 214 5.99 -6.47 2.15
N LYS A 215 5.17 -5.86 1.29
CA LYS A 215 4.97 -6.22 -0.11
C LYS A 215 5.11 -4.99 -0.99
N ALA A 216 5.86 -5.11 -2.06
CA ALA A 216 5.98 -4.10 -3.10
C ALA A 216 5.28 -4.61 -4.37
N PRO A 217 4.30 -3.87 -4.93
CA PRO A 217 3.70 -4.23 -6.20
C PRO A 217 4.72 -4.04 -7.34
N ALA A 218 4.70 -4.95 -8.30
CA ALA A 218 5.53 -4.86 -9.50
C ALA A 218 4.76 -5.33 -10.72
N LEU A 219 4.99 -4.67 -11.86
CA LEU A 219 4.47 -5.08 -13.15
C LEU A 219 5.58 -5.83 -13.92
N LEU A 220 5.34 -7.12 -14.18
CA LEU A 220 6.34 -8.02 -14.77
C LEU A 220 6.07 -8.26 -16.25
N GLN A 221 7.11 -8.21 -17.06
CA GLN A 221 7.09 -8.69 -18.43
C GLN A 221 7.42 -10.19 -18.44
N LEU A 222 6.39 -11.02 -18.65
CA LEU A 222 6.51 -12.46 -18.63
C LEU A 222 6.45 -13.05 -20.05
N SER A 223 7.25 -14.08 -20.31
CA SER A 223 7.18 -14.92 -21.50
C SER A 223 6.42 -16.21 -21.22
N ASP A 224 6.40 -16.67 -19.97
CA ASP A 224 5.80 -17.93 -19.58
C ASP A 224 5.38 -17.93 -18.12
N VAL A 225 4.31 -18.68 -17.81
CA VAL A 225 3.81 -18.92 -16.46
C VAL A 225 3.53 -20.41 -16.29
N ALA A 226 4.15 -21.07 -15.35
CA ALA A 226 3.95 -22.47 -15.05
C ALA A 226 3.48 -22.65 -13.60
N VAL A 227 2.59 -23.62 -13.39
CA VAL A 227 2.16 -24.04 -12.04
C VAL A 227 2.63 -25.47 -11.83
N LYS A 228 3.38 -25.71 -10.76
CA LYS A 228 3.87 -27.03 -10.39
C LYS A 228 3.82 -27.19 -8.87
N GLU A 229 3.18 -28.25 -8.38
CA GLU A 229 3.14 -28.61 -6.95
C GLU A 229 2.72 -27.43 -6.05
N ASP A 230 1.63 -26.75 -6.39
CA ASP A 230 1.10 -25.58 -5.69
C ASP A 230 1.99 -24.31 -5.73
N ALA A 231 3.08 -24.32 -6.48
CA ALA A 231 3.92 -23.15 -6.74
C ALA A 231 3.70 -22.58 -8.15
N VAL A 232 3.70 -21.26 -8.24
CA VAL A 232 3.63 -20.53 -9.52
C VAL A 232 5.06 -20.08 -9.88
N TYR A 233 5.49 -20.45 -11.07
CA TYR A 233 6.79 -20.08 -11.63
C TYR A 233 6.57 -19.06 -12.73
N LEU A 234 7.25 -17.94 -12.65
CA LEU A 234 7.19 -16.86 -13.62
C LEU A 234 8.52 -16.80 -14.37
N ARG A 235 8.48 -16.73 -15.71
CA ARG A 235 9.67 -16.61 -16.55
C ARG A 235 9.56 -15.39 -17.46
N ASP A 236 10.64 -14.63 -17.57
CA ASP A 236 10.77 -13.56 -18.55
C ASP A 236 11.47 -14.03 -19.85
N ALA A 237 11.50 -13.15 -20.85
CA ALA A 237 12.15 -13.46 -22.14
C ALA A 237 13.68 -13.64 -22.04
N ALA A 238 14.31 -13.16 -20.96
CA ALA A 238 15.73 -13.35 -20.69
C ALA A 238 16.03 -14.69 -19.98
N GLY A 239 14.99 -15.47 -19.64
CA GLY A 239 15.09 -16.73 -18.93
C GLY A 239 15.21 -16.61 -17.42
N SER A 240 15.03 -15.40 -16.85
CA SER A 240 14.97 -15.23 -15.39
C SER A 240 13.71 -15.90 -14.84
N LEU A 241 13.83 -16.51 -13.65
CA LEU A 241 12.76 -17.21 -12.96
C LEU A 241 12.45 -16.53 -11.61
N LEU A 242 11.15 -16.49 -11.24
CA LEU A 242 10.64 -16.06 -9.95
C LEU A 242 9.66 -17.08 -9.40
#